data_3f5dd4c68ffbb19a0cf06efe9f95901f
#
_entry.id   3f5dd4c68ffbb19a0cf06efe9f95901f
#
_cell.length_a   1.000
_cell.length_b   1.000
_cell.length_c   1.000
_cell.angle_alpha   90.00
_cell.angle_beta   90.00
_cell.angle_gamma   90.00
#
_symmetry.space_group_name_H-M   'P 1'
#
loop_
_entity.id
_entity.type
_entity.pdbx_description
1 polymer ?
#
loop_
_entity_poly.entity_id
_entity_poly.type
_entity_poly.pdbx_seq_one_letter_code
_entity_poly.pdbx_strand_id
1 'polypeptide(L)'
;MTAYLRGWVLRGIAELINKLGGDAHLYEVRFKLPLHRADVGELNIPAAPLIRLLEACAEDLDCADFGIRLGLAQGRDPIGPIAAGIQAGTLGEAIEAAVPYMNMLNPALALEFQRTSKGPRLAYLTQVPRPGMARQFEEWCLAINLQVIRHLVGNNVRFRGVYFSHAPLLAADFYARVFGCPVRFSQGSFGVDYFAGDMARPTREHNTEMKAIAVDYIGKIAEPSQLAFDEQMDAWIRKLLPQGRCQLEAIAQEHCVSVRTLQRRLEEKGLVFEKLVDDVRREHAALYLGDRVLRMSQVAALLGYVEQSSFSHAFKRWYGTTPSAWRKAR
;
A
#
# COMPACT_ATOMS: atom_id res chain seq x y z
N MET A 1 -3.71 -7.54 12.32
CA MET A 1 -2.51 -6.67 12.46
C MET A 1 -2.76 -5.33 11.83
N THR A 2 -2.16 -4.28 12.36
CA THR A 2 -2.28 -2.93 11.80
C THR A 2 -1.38 -2.84 10.56
N ALA A 3 -1.95 -2.52 9.38
CA ALA A 3 -1.17 -2.27 8.17
C ALA A 3 -0.15 -1.15 8.42
N TYR A 4 1.09 -1.33 8.01
CA TYR A 4 2.18 -0.38 8.27
C TYR A 4 2.91 0.03 6.98
N LEU A 5 3.64 1.13 7.08
CA LEU A 5 4.57 1.67 6.09
C LEU A 5 5.95 1.86 6.75
N ARG A 6 7.02 1.86 5.96
CA ARG A 6 8.35 2.15 6.49
C ARG A 6 8.47 3.61 6.91
N GLY A 7 9.23 3.87 7.96
CA GLY A 7 9.30 5.18 8.62
C GLY A 7 9.83 6.34 7.79
N TRP A 8 10.51 6.07 6.64
CA TRP A 8 10.89 7.12 5.71
C TRP A 8 9.69 7.94 5.19
N VAL A 9 8.46 7.41 5.28
CA VAL A 9 7.22 8.13 4.94
C VAL A 9 7.00 9.39 5.81
N LEU A 10 7.61 9.46 7.00
CA LEU A 10 7.50 10.61 7.90
C LEU A 10 8.43 11.77 7.54
N ARG A 11 9.42 11.54 6.65
CA ARG A 11 10.40 12.58 6.28
C ARG A 11 9.70 13.82 5.75
N GLY A 12 10.11 15.01 6.21
CA GLY A 12 9.62 16.30 5.73
C GLY A 12 8.22 16.69 6.21
N ILE A 13 7.50 15.82 6.96
CA ILE A 13 6.17 16.15 7.48
C ILE A 13 6.28 17.28 8.50
N ALA A 14 7.19 17.16 9.47
CA ALA A 14 7.39 18.18 10.51
C ALA A 14 7.78 19.53 9.90
N GLU A 15 8.70 19.51 8.94
CA GLU A 15 9.14 20.72 8.23
C GLU A 15 7.99 21.39 7.46
N LEU A 16 7.15 20.60 6.79
CA LEU A 16 6.02 21.14 6.06
C LEU A 16 4.95 21.71 6.99
N ILE A 17 4.63 21.04 8.11
CA ILE A 17 3.71 21.55 9.13
C ILE A 17 4.20 22.89 9.66
N ASN A 18 5.46 22.96 10.08
CA ASN A 18 6.05 24.19 10.64
C ASN A 18 6.09 25.33 9.59
N LYS A 19 6.39 25.02 8.33
CA LYS A 19 6.37 25.98 7.23
C LYS A 19 4.98 26.57 6.96
N LEU A 20 3.93 25.80 7.24
CA LEU A 20 2.54 26.23 7.10
C LEU A 20 1.99 26.93 8.35
N GLY A 21 2.84 27.18 9.36
CA GLY A 21 2.49 27.87 10.60
C GLY A 21 1.91 26.97 11.69
N GLY A 22 1.93 25.62 11.50
CA GLY A 22 1.53 24.65 12.51
C GLY A 22 2.69 24.34 13.47
N ASP A 23 2.38 23.60 14.53
CA ASP A 23 3.34 23.03 15.48
C ASP A 23 3.40 21.50 15.30
N ALA A 24 4.47 21.01 14.68
CA ALA A 24 4.64 19.59 14.39
C ALA A 24 4.64 18.71 15.66
N HIS A 25 5.05 19.27 16.82
CA HIS A 25 5.04 18.53 18.09
C HIS A 25 3.61 18.20 18.55
N LEU A 26 2.66 19.10 18.35
CA LEU A 26 1.24 18.84 18.65
C LEU A 26 0.68 17.69 17.84
N TYR A 27 1.04 17.60 16.55
CA TYR A 27 0.63 16.48 15.68
C TYR A 27 1.33 15.16 16.06
N GLU A 28 2.60 15.22 16.44
CA GLU A 28 3.35 14.06 16.94
C GLU A 28 2.66 13.43 18.16
N VAL A 29 2.26 14.24 19.13
CA VAL A 29 1.54 13.81 20.33
C VAL A 29 0.14 13.30 19.99
N ARG A 30 -0.61 14.07 19.16
CA ARG A 30 -2.00 13.75 18.77
C ARG A 30 -2.11 12.41 18.03
N PHE A 31 -1.20 12.14 17.11
CA PHE A 31 -1.22 10.96 16.26
C PHE A 31 -0.27 9.85 16.73
N LYS A 32 0.56 10.10 17.73
CA LYS A 32 1.57 9.17 18.27
C LYS A 32 2.54 8.68 17.19
N LEU A 33 3.02 9.61 16.36
CA LEU A 33 3.95 9.34 15.28
C LEU A 33 5.25 10.13 15.52
N PRO A 34 6.45 9.51 15.41
CA PRO A 34 7.72 10.14 15.75
C PRO A 34 8.21 11.08 14.63
N LEU A 35 7.61 12.26 14.48
CA LEU A 35 7.86 13.19 13.38
C LEU A 35 9.25 13.85 13.43
N HIS A 36 9.86 13.94 14.62
CA HIS A 36 11.16 14.61 14.84
C HIS A 36 12.35 13.63 14.92
N ARG A 37 12.13 12.34 14.83
CA ARG A 37 13.22 11.36 14.90
C ARG A 37 14.03 11.33 13.61
N ALA A 38 15.37 11.33 13.74
CA ALA A 38 16.27 11.21 12.60
C ALA A 38 16.39 9.77 12.04
N ASP A 39 16.19 8.77 12.91
CA ASP A 39 16.38 7.33 12.62
C ASP A 39 15.07 6.61 12.25
N VAL A 40 14.11 7.33 11.65
CA VAL A 40 12.79 6.77 11.33
C VAL A 40 12.82 5.68 10.26
N GLY A 41 13.87 5.59 9.45
CA GLY A 41 13.90 4.73 8.25
C GLY A 41 13.55 3.26 8.49
N GLU A 42 13.97 2.70 9.62
CA GLU A 42 13.74 1.30 10.01
C GLU A 42 12.42 1.08 10.75
N LEU A 43 11.76 2.13 11.17
CA LEU A 43 10.51 2.01 11.92
C LEU A 43 9.36 1.52 11.05
N ASN A 44 8.45 0.78 11.66
CA ASN A 44 7.16 0.43 11.07
C ASN A 44 6.10 1.43 11.54
N ILE A 45 5.60 2.24 10.62
CA ILE A 45 4.63 3.30 10.90
C ILE A 45 3.22 2.77 10.62
N PRO A 46 2.32 2.76 11.60
CA PRO A 46 0.94 2.36 11.36
C PRO A 46 0.27 3.26 10.31
N ALA A 47 -0.30 2.66 9.26
CA ALA A 47 -0.87 3.42 8.15
C ALA A 47 -2.06 4.29 8.54
N ALA A 48 -2.95 3.79 9.41
CA ALA A 48 -4.16 4.51 9.79
C ALA A 48 -3.88 5.82 10.58
N PRO A 49 -2.95 5.88 11.56
CA PRO A 49 -2.52 7.13 12.15
C PRO A 49 -1.89 8.11 11.15
N LEU A 50 -1.04 7.62 10.23
CA LEU A 50 -0.41 8.46 9.20
C LEU A 50 -1.46 9.09 8.27
N ILE A 51 -2.41 8.32 7.79
CA ILE A 51 -3.49 8.82 6.92
C ILE A 51 -4.30 9.89 7.65
N ARG A 52 -4.68 9.65 8.90
CA ARG A 52 -5.40 10.66 9.70
C ARG A 52 -4.57 11.91 9.95
N LEU A 53 -3.26 11.77 10.14
CA LEU A 53 -2.34 12.91 10.26
C LEU A 53 -2.37 13.77 8.99
N LEU A 54 -2.24 13.15 7.80
CA LEU A 54 -2.22 13.89 6.53
C LEU A 54 -3.53 14.64 6.28
N GLU A 55 -4.68 13.99 6.53
CA GLU A 55 -5.99 14.65 6.40
C GLU A 55 -6.15 15.80 7.42
N ALA A 56 -5.75 15.59 8.69
CA ALA A 56 -5.80 16.63 9.71
C ALA A 56 -4.87 17.82 9.39
N CYS A 57 -3.67 17.57 8.87
CA CYS A 57 -2.79 18.65 8.43
C CYS A 57 -3.41 19.49 7.30
N ALA A 58 -4.09 18.83 6.35
CA ALA A 58 -4.76 19.55 5.26
C ALA A 58 -5.91 20.43 5.77
N GLU A 59 -6.68 19.93 6.74
CA GLU A 59 -7.82 20.65 7.33
C GLU A 59 -7.36 21.73 8.29
N ASP A 60 -6.54 21.39 9.31
CA ASP A 60 -6.13 22.31 10.38
C ASP A 60 -5.25 23.46 9.86
N LEU A 61 -4.47 23.24 8.78
CA LEU A 61 -3.55 24.24 8.20
C LEU A 61 -4.12 24.92 6.94
N ASP A 62 -5.39 24.73 6.62
CA ASP A 62 -6.05 25.23 5.39
C ASP A 62 -5.21 24.98 4.13
N CYS A 63 -4.69 23.76 3.99
CA CYS A 63 -3.77 23.35 2.94
C CYS A 63 -4.33 22.12 2.20
N ALA A 64 -5.33 22.32 1.35
CA ALA A 64 -6.04 21.26 0.64
C ALA A 64 -5.13 20.38 -0.25
N ASP A 65 -3.94 20.86 -0.62
CA ASP A 65 -2.91 20.14 -1.39
C ASP A 65 -1.72 19.66 -0.52
N PHE A 66 -1.93 19.47 0.79
CA PHE A 66 -0.86 19.07 1.72
C PHE A 66 -0.13 17.80 1.26
N GLY A 67 -0.87 16.75 0.89
CA GLY A 67 -0.30 15.50 0.38
C GLY A 67 0.53 15.70 -0.88
N ILE A 68 0.04 16.49 -1.83
CA ILE A 68 0.79 16.82 -3.05
C ILE A 68 2.10 17.53 -2.72
N ARG A 69 2.06 18.57 -1.88
CA ARG A 69 3.28 19.33 -1.47
C ARG A 69 4.30 18.43 -0.80
N LEU A 70 3.84 17.58 0.10
CA LEU A 70 4.70 16.62 0.79
C LEU A 70 5.36 15.65 -0.20
N GLY A 71 4.56 15.03 -1.08
CA GLY A 71 5.05 14.08 -2.06
C GLY A 71 6.04 14.68 -3.07
N LEU A 72 5.77 15.91 -3.54
CA LEU A 72 6.68 16.63 -4.43
C LEU A 72 8.01 17.00 -3.72
N ALA A 73 7.99 17.22 -2.42
CA ALA A 73 9.21 17.47 -1.65
C ALA A 73 10.01 16.19 -1.42
N GLN A 74 9.37 15.12 -0.99
CA GLN A 74 10.00 13.83 -0.66
C GLN A 74 10.55 13.09 -1.90
N GLY A 75 9.85 13.15 -3.01
CA GLY A 75 10.21 12.42 -4.22
C GLY A 75 11.45 12.94 -4.95
N ARG A 76 12.09 14.02 -4.46
CA ARG A 76 13.36 14.54 -5.02
C ARG A 76 14.57 13.68 -4.63
N ASP A 77 14.50 13.04 -3.46
CA ASP A 77 15.53 12.14 -2.96
C ASP A 77 14.94 10.73 -2.84
N PRO A 78 14.96 9.93 -3.90
CA PRO A 78 14.39 8.58 -3.88
C PRO A 78 15.14 7.70 -2.89
N ILE A 79 14.37 7.03 -2.01
CA ILE A 79 14.90 6.27 -0.88
C ILE A 79 14.41 4.83 -0.95
N GLY A 80 15.24 3.92 -0.43
CA GLY A 80 14.89 2.52 -0.26
C GLY A 80 14.72 1.78 -1.58
N PRO A 81 13.63 1.00 -1.76
CA PRO A 81 13.45 0.14 -2.93
C PRO A 81 13.37 0.88 -4.27
N ILE A 82 13.02 2.16 -4.23
CA ILE A 82 13.02 3.02 -5.42
C ILE A 82 14.44 3.14 -5.98
N ALA A 83 15.43 3.18 -5.09
CA ALA A 83 16.84 3.23 -5.47
C ALA A 83 17.30 1.99 -6.29
N ALA A 84 16.70 0.80 -6.04
CA ALA A 84 16.98 -0.38 -6.86
C ALA A 84 16.38 -0.31 -8.26
N GLY A 85 15.20 0.30 -8.39
CA GLY A 85 14.59 0.58 -9.70
C GLY A 85 15.38 1.58 -10.52
N ILE A 86 16.10 2.52 -9.89
CA ILE A 86 16.93 3.53 -10.53
C ILE A 86 18.03 2.91 -11.42
N GLN A 87 18.50 1.72 -11.06
CA GLN A 87 19.60 1.04 -11.77
C GLN A 87 19.11 0.13 -12.92
N ALA A 88 17.83 0.16 -13.26
CA ALA A 88 17.31 -0.56 -14.42
C ALA A 88 17.66 0.17 -15.74
N GLY A 89 17.74 -0.55 -16.85
CA GLY A 89 18.09 0.02 -18.15
C GLY A 89 16.99 0.90 -18.73
N THR A 90 15.72 0.56 -18.45
CA THR A 90 14.54 1.26 -18.97
C THR A 90 13.53 1.57 -17.87
N LEU A 91 12.63 2.51 -18.13
CA LEU A 91 11.55 2.86 -17.21
C LEU A 91 10.63 1.66 -16.89
N GLY A 92 10.31 0.84 -17.90
CA GLY A 92 9.47 -0.34 -17.69
C GLY A 92 10.14 -1.33 -16.74
N GLU A 93 11.42 -1.63 -16.96
CA GLU A 93 12.22 -2.50 -16.07
C GLU A 93 12.34 -1.92 -14.66
N ALA A 94 12.49 -0.59 -14.52
CA ALA A 94 12.55 0.08 -13.23
C ALA A 94 11.25 -0.09 -12.43
N ILE A 95 10.11 0.10 -13.08
CA ILE A 95 8.79 -0.08 -12.44
C ILE A 95 8.57 -1.55 -12.07
N GLU A 96 8.82 -2.47 -13.00
CA GLU A 96 8.65 -3.92 -12.78
C GLU A 96 9.55 -4.43 -11.65
N ALA A 97 10.77 -3.93 -11.55
CA ALA A 97 11.70 -4.27 -10.47
C ALA A 97 11.26 -3.67 -9.11
N ALA A 98 10.72 -2.44 -9.09
CA ALA A 98 10.37 -1.76 -7.85
C ALA A 98 9.08 -2.32 -7.18
N VAL A 99 8.10 -2.77 -7.97
CA VAL A 99 6.79 -3.20 -7.47
C VAL A 99 6.86 -4.30 -6.40
N PRO A 100 7.57 -5.42 -6.57
CA PRO A 100 7.67 -6.47 -5.56
C PRO A 100 8.25 -5.96 -4.24
N TYR A 101 9.30 -5.13 -4.32
CA TYR A 101 9.94 -4.56 -3.12
C TYR A 101 9.05 -3.57 -2.39
N MET A 102 8.33 -2.73 -3.14
CA MET A 102 7.37 -1.79 -2.55
C MET A 102 6.27 -2.54 -1.81
N ASN A 103 5.72 -3.60 -2.38
CA ASN A 103 4.68 -4.42 -1.75
C ASN A 103 5.17 -5.11 -0.47
N MET A 104 6.44 -5.54 -0.46
CA MET A 104 7.06 -6.18 0.69
C MET A 104 7.35 -5.18 1.82
N LEU A 105 7.85 -3.99 1.49
CA LEU A 105 8.23 -2.97 2.49
C LEU A 105 7.06 -2.14 3.01
N ASN A 106 5.97 -2.09 2.26
CA ASN A 106 4.80 -1.29 2.61
C ASN A 106 3.50 -2.11 2.51
N PRO A 107 3.26 -3.05 3.42
CA PRO A 107 2.06 -3.91 3.37
C PRO A 107 0.73 -3.15 3.36
N ALA A 108 0.71 -1.89 3.80
CA ALA A 108 -0.47 -1.03 3.76
C ALA A 108 -0.82 -0.55 2.34
N LEU A 109 0.14 -0.63 1.39
CA LEU A 109 0.02 -0.09 0.04
C LEU A 109 0.57 -1.11 -0.96
N ALA A 110 -0.30 -1.89 -1.58
CA ALA A 110 0.09 -2.79 -2.66
C ALA A 110 0.13 -2.02 -3.99
N LEU A 111 1.18 -2.26 -4.78
CA LEU A 111 1.32 -1.78 -6.14
C LEU A 111 1.11 -2.93 -7.12
N GLU A 112 0.41 -2.65 -8.22
CA GLU A 112 0.20 -3.60 -9.30
C GLU A 112 0.53 -2.93 -10.64
N PHE A 113 1.51 -3.49 -11.36
CA PHE A 113 1.85 -3.04 -12.70
C PHE A 113 1.14 -3.91 -13.73
N GLN A 114 0.25 -3.30 -14.52
CA GLN A 114 -0.61 -3.97 -15.47
C GLN A 114 -0.29 -3.52 -16.91
N ARG A 115 -0.19 -4.47 -17.83
CA ARG A 115 -0.15 -4.20 -19.29
C ARG A 115 -1.56 -4.32 -19.83
N THR A 116 -2.24 -3.18 -20.01
CA THR A 116 -3.61 -3.13 -20.52
C THR A 116 -3.65 -2.86 -22.03
N SER A 117 -4.79 -3.11 -22.69
CA SER A 117 -4.98 -2.78 -24.11
C SER A 117 -4.86 -1.28 -24.40
N LYS A 118 -5.04 -0.45 -23.38
CA LYS A 118 -4.90 1.04 -23.47
C LYS A 118 -3.51 1.54 -23.12
N GLY A 119 -2.58 0.66 -22.74
CA GLY A 119 -1.21 0.96 -22.31
C GLY A 119 -0.92 0.50 -20.88
N PRO A 120 0.34 0.63 -20.45
CA PRO A 120 0.77 0.26 -19.11
C PRO A 120 0.09 1.10 -18.02
N ARG A 121 -0.21 0.46 -16.89
CA ARG A 121 -0.84 1.07 -15.73
C ARG A 121 -0.13 0.65 -14.46
N LEU A 122 0.15 1.58 -13.58
CA LEU A 122 0.53 1.32 -12.20
C LEU A 122 -0.66 1.66 -11.30
N ALA A 123 -1.28 0.64 -10.75
CA ALA A 123 -2.38 0.77 -9.80
C ALA A 123 -1.87 0.69 -8.36
N TYR A 124 -2.45 1.50 -7.49
CA TYR A 124 -2.22 1.50 -6.06
C TYR A 124 -3.45 0.97 -5.35
N LEU A 125 -3.26 -0.05 -4.54
CA LEU A 125 -4.30 -0.73 -3.79
C LEU A 125 -4.03 -0.49 -2.30
N THR A 126 -4.86 0.32 -1.66
CA THR A 126 -4.76 0.52 -0.21
C THR A 126 -5.55 -0.55 0.53
N GLN A 127 -4.96 -1.11 1.59
CA GLN A 127 -5.66 -1.99 2.52
C GLN A 127 -6.41 -1.22 3.62
N VAL A 128 -6.55 0.10 3.47
CA VAL A 128 -7.22 0.94 4.45
C VAL A 128 -8.73 0.86 4.27
N PRO A 129 -9.51 0.59 5.34
CA PRO A 129 -10.89 0.11 5.25
C PRO A 129 -11.96 1.10 4.74
N ARG A 130 -11.64 2.30 4.25
CA ARG A 130 -12.65 3.26 3.75
C ARG A 130 -12.16 4.02 2.53
N PRO A 131 -12.67 3.69 1.33
CA PRO A 131 -12.48 4.53 0.14
C PRO A 131 -12.95 5.97 0.43
N GLY A 132 -12.16 6.97 0.02
CA GLY A 132 -12.51 8.38 0.17
C GLY A 132 -12.06 9.08 1.46
N MET A 133 -11.53 8.35 2.46
CA MET A 133 -10.95 8.96 3.68
C MET A 133 -9.42 9.06 3.66
N ALA A 134 -8.79 8.76 2.54
CA ALA A 134 -7.34 8.77 2.38
C ALA A 134 -6.90 9.68 1.21
N ARG A 135 -7.58 10.82 1.05
CA ARG A 135 -7.38 11.73 -0.09
C ARG A 135 -5.96 12.27 -0.14
N GLN A 136 -5.49 12.83 0.96
CA GLN A 136 -4.14 13.37 1.07
C GLN A 136 -3.08 12.28 0.89
N PHE A 137 -3.36 11.06 1.34
CA PHE A 137 -2.48 9.92 1.17
C PHE A 137 -2.37 9.48 -0.30
N GLU A 138 -3.48 9.41 -1.04
CA GLU A 138 -3.48 9.09 -2.47
C GLU A 138 -2.73 10.16 -3.27
N GLU A 139 -3.01 11.43 -3.00
CA GLU A 139 -2.35 12.57 -3.62
C GLU A 139 -0.84 12.58 -3.33
N TRP A 140 -0.46 12.29 -2.09
CA TRP A 140 0.92 12.13 -1.67
C TRP A 140 1.64 11.01 -2.42
N CYS A 141 1.04 9.81 -2.52
CA CYS A 141 1.60 8.68 -3.25
C CYS A 141 1.88 9.02 -4.73
N LEU A 142 0.91 9.65 -5.41
CA LEU A 142 1.05 9.96 -6.82
C LEU A 142 2.01 11.14 -7.08
N ALA A 143 2.11 12.08 -6.15
CA ALA A 143 3.11 13.16 -6.21
C ALA A 143 4.54 12.62 -6.04
N ILE A 144 4.76 11.64 -5.14
CA ILE A 144 6.04 10.91 -5.06
C ILE A 144 6.33 10.19 -6.37
N ASN A 145 5.36 9.44 -6.89
CA ASN A 145 5.53 8.72 -8.17
C ASN A 145 5.97 9.66 -9.29
N LEU A 146 5.31 10.82 -9.43
CA LEU A 146 5.67 11.82 -10.43
C LEU A 146 7.14 12.25 -10.32
N GLN A 147 7.63 12.53 -9.11
CA GLN A 147 9.02 12.95 -8.89
C GLN A 147 10.02 11.82 -9.15
N VAL A 148 9.70 10.61 -8.70
CA VAL A 148 10.52 9.43 -8.95
C VAL A 148 10.67 9.18 -10.45
N ILE A 149 9.58 9.20 -11.21
CA ILE A 149 9.62 9.01 -12.66
C ILE A 149 10.43 10.13 -13.35
N ARG A 150 10.25 11.39 -12.91
CA ARG A 150 11.05 12.52 -13.41
C ARG A 150 12.54 12.37 -13.09
N HIS A 151 12.87 11.85 -11.94
CA HIS A 151 14.26 11.55 -11.57
C HIS A 151 14.83 10.46 -12.49
N LEU A 152 14.09 9.38 -12.71
CA LEU A 152 14.52 8.24 -13.52
C LEU A 152 14.77 8.60 -14.99
N VAL A 153 13.83 9.28 -15.65
CA VAL A 153 13.84 9.47 -17.11
C VAL A 153 13.78 10.93 -17.55
N GLY A 154 13.77 11.85 -16.60
CA GLY A 154 13.74 13.30 -16.85
C GLY A 154 12.37 13.91 -16.91
N ASN A 155 12.35 15.25 -16.90
CA ASN A 155 11.11 16.04 -16.80
C ASN A 155 10.21 15.95 -18.05
N ASN A 156 10.70 15.39 -19.15
CA ASN A 156 9.96 15.26 -20.42
C ASN A 156 9.04 14.04 -20.47
N VAL A 157 8.94 13.26 -19.37
CA VAL A 157 7.96 12.19 -19.27
C VAL A 157 6.57 12.77 -19.11
N ARG A 158 5.61 12.22 -19.84
CA ARG A 158 4.19 12.58 -19.71
C ARG A 158 3.40 11.34 -19.33
N PHE A 159 2.57 11.47 -18.31
CA PHE A 159 1.58 10.45 -18.03
C PHE A 159 0.44 10.53 -19.04
N ARG A 160 -0.12 9.39 -19.44
CA ARG A 160 -1.32 9.34 -20.25
C ARG A 160 -2.54 9.80 -19.42
N GLY A 161 -2.52 9.58 -18.13
CA GLY A 161 -3.49 10.06 -17.15
C GLY A 161 -3.16 9.62 -15.74
N VAL A 162 -3.70 10.38 -14.80
CA VAL A 162 -3.70 10.06 -13.37
C VAL A 162 -5.15 9.83 -12.94
N TYR A 163 -5.39 8.95 -12.00
CA TYR A 163 -6.73 8.71 -11.46
C TYR A 163 -6.69 8.52 -9.95
N PHE A 164 -7.72 9.05 -9.29
CA PHE A 164 -7.93 9.01 -7.84
C PHE A 164 -9.24 8.32 -7.49
N SER A 165 -9.31 7.69 -6.31
CA SER A 165 -10.54 7.08 -5.81
C SER A 165 -11.51 8.11 -5.22
N HIS A 166 -11.01 9.24 -4.78
CA HIS A 166 -11.78 10.33 -4.15
C HIS A 166 -12.28 11.38 -5.16
N ALA A 167 -13.20 12.25 -4.71
CA ALA A 167 -13.59 13.46 -5.44
C ALA A 167 -12.50 14.54 -5.33
N PRO A 168 -12.39 15.47 -6.30
CA PRO A 168 -11.39 16.52 -6.24
C PRO A 168 -11.63 17.47 -5.06
N LEU A 169 -10.55 17.86 -4.38
CA LEU A 169 -10.56 18.87 -3.29
C LEU A 169 -10.36 20.28 -3.83
N LEU A 170 -9.63 20.40 -4.93
CA LEU A 170 -9.31 21.64 -5.64
C LEU A 170 -9.85 21.60 -7.06
N ALA A 171 -9.76 22.70 -7.78
CA ALA A 171 -10.16 22.74 -9.17
C ALA A 171 -9.37 21.72 -10.02
N ALA A 172 -10.04 21.05 -10.96
CA ALA A 172 -9.43 20.02 -11.80
C ALA A 172 -8.17 20.51 -12.55
N ASP A 173 -8.14 21.78 -12.94
CA ASP A 173 -7.00 22.40 -13.60
C ASP A 173 -5.75 22.47 -12.70
N PHE A 174 -5.91 22.55 -11.38
CA PHE A 174 -4.78 22.48 -10.45
C PHE A 174 -4.07 21.13 -10.59
N TYR A 175 -4.81 20.04 -10.53
CA TYR A 175 -4.24 18.69 -10.65
C TYR A 175 -3.62 18.46 -12.04
N ALA A 176 -4.30 18.92 -13.10
CA ALA A 176 -3.78 18.80 -14.46
C ALA A 176 -2.43 19.55 -14.62
N ARG A 177 -2.27 20.72 -13.98
CA ARG A 177 -0.99 21.43 -13.96
C ARG A 177 0.09 20.69 -13.17
N VAL A 178 -0.26 20.11 -11.99
CA VAL A 178 0.69 19.39 -11.16
C VAL A 178 1.22 18.15 -11.89
N PHE A 179 0.33 17.31 -12.41
CA PHE A 179 0.68 16.02 -13.03
C PHE A 179 1.03 16.13 -14.52
N GLY A 180 0.71 17.24 -15.17
CA GLY A 180 0.98 17.47 -16.59
C GLY A 180 0.15 16.57 -17.52
N CYS A 181 -1.00 16.07 -17.07
CA CYS A 181 -1.85 15.13 -17.80
C CYS A 181 -3.32 15.23 -17.35
N PRO A 182 -4.27 14.63 -18.08
CA PRO A 182 -5.66 14.50 -17.65
C PRO A 182 -5.76 13.74 -16.32
N VAL A 183 -6.59 14.23 -15.39
CA VAL A 183 -6.83 13.62 -14.09
C VAL A 183 -8.30 13.21 -13.97
N ARG A 184 -8.54 12.00 -13.50
CA ARG A 184 -9.88 11.44 -13.30
C ARG A 184 -10.08 11.16 -11.82
N PHE A 185 -11.26 11.48 -11.30
CA PHE A 185 -11.63 11.32 -9.89
C PHE A 185 -12.73 10.28 -9.72
N SER A 186 -13.00 9.88 -8.48
CA SER A 186 -14.07 8.94 -8.12
C SER A 186 -13.96 7.60 -8.85
N GLN A 187 -12.72 7.11 -9.04
CA GLN A 187 -12.43 5.81 -9.61
C GLN A 187 -12.40 4.73 -8.52
N GLY A 188 -12.52 3.45 -8.89
CA GLY A 188 -12.48 2.34 -7.92
C GLY A 188 -11.11 2.11 -7.24
N SER A 189 -10.05 2.78 -7.73
CA SER A 189 -8.68 2.75 -7.22
C SER A 189 -7.96 4.02 -7.64
N PHE A 190 -6.70 4.19 -7.26
CA PHE A 190 -5.88 5.30 -7.71
C PHE A 190 -4.60 4.82 -8.38
N GLY A 191 -3.98 5.67 -9.22
CA GLY A 191 -2.79 5.27 -9.95
C GLY A 191 -2.47 6.12 -11.18
N VAL A 192 -1.59 5.59 -12.00
CA VAL A 192 -1.01 6.26 -13.19
C VAL A 192 -1.13 5.39 -14.41
N ASP A 193 -1.62 5.97 -15.50
CA ASP A 193 -1.58 5.39 -16.84
C ASP A 193 -0.38 5.95 -17.60
N TYR A 194 0.44 5.08 -18.19
CA TYR A 194 1.60 5.45 -19.00
C TYR A 194 1.33 5.28 -20.49
N PHE A 195 2.13 5.96 -21.31
CA PHE A 195 2.21 5.64 -22.74
C PHE A 195 3.12 4.41 -22.94
N ALA A 196 2.72 3.50 -23.82
CA ALA A 196 3.49 2.28 -24.07
C ALA A 196 4.95 2.58 -24.53
N GLY A 197 5.13 3.63 -25.36
CA GLY A 197 6.44 4.05 -25.83
C GLY A 197 7.39 4.58 -24.73
N ASP A 198 6.85 5.06 -23.61
CA ASP A 198 7.68 5.56 -22.51
C ASP A 198 8.34 4.42 -21.71
N MET A 199 7.80 3.20 -21.78
CA MET A 199 8.39 2.05 -21.07
C MET A 199 9.80 1.68 -21.56
N ALA A 200 10.11 1.95 -22.82
CA ALA A 200 11.43 1.73 -23.42
C ALA A 200 12.41 2.90 -23.21
N ARG A 201 11.99 3.98 -22.52
CA ARG A 201 12.89 5.13 -22.26
C ARG A 201 14.03 4.70 -21.36
N PRO A 202 15.29 5.03 -21.74
CA PRO A 202 16.44 4.73 -20.89
C PRO A 202 16.38 5.54 -19.60
N THR A 203 16.77 4.92 -18.49
CA THR A 203 16.98 5.61 -17.22
C THR A 203 18.26 6.44 -17.26
N ARG A 204 18.33 7.54 -16.52
CA ARG A 204 19.46 8.48 -16.53
C ARG A 204 20.72 7.91 -15.89
N GLU A 205 20.53 7.07 -14.87
CA GLU A 205 21.61 6.49 -14.09
C GLU A 205 21.54 4.96 -14.22
N HIS A 206 22.22 4.42 -15.23
CA HIS A 206 22.35 2.97 -15.38
C HIS A 206 23.75 2.55 -14.91
N ASN A 207 23.81 1.92 -13.73
CA ASN A 207 25.03 1.30 -13.23
C ASN A 207 24.74 -0.12 -12.73
N THR A 208 25.21 -1.12 -13.47
CA THR A 208 24.95 -2.53 -13.20
C THR A 208 25.51 -3.00 -11.84
N GLU A 209 26.65 -2.46 -11.39
CA GLU A 209 27.25 -2.80 -10.10
C GLU A 209 26.42 -2.21 -8.95
N MET A 210 25.98 -0.96 -9.07
CA MET A 210 25.09 -0.32 -8.09
C MET A 210 23.72 -1.01 -8.03
N LYS A 211 23.22 -1.54 -9.16
CA LYS A 211 22.01 -2.37 -9.17
C LYS A 211 22.19 -3.61 -8.31
N ALA A 212 23.30 -4.33 -8.48
CA ALA A 212 23.57 -5.52 -7.68
C ALA A 212 23.68 -5.20 -6.19
N ILE A 213 24.35 -4.10 -5.82
CA ILE A 213 24.48 -3.62 -4.43
C ILE A 213 23.12 -3.19 -3.87
N ALA A 214 22.34 -2.46 -4.65
CA ALA A 214 21.01 -2.02 -4.23
C ALA A 214 20.04 -3.20 -4.06
N VAL A 215 20.08 -4.18 -4.98
CA VAL A 215 19.30 -5.42 -4.89
C VAL A 215 19.75 -6.26 -3.69
N ASP A 216 21.05 -6.41 -3.43
CA ASP A 216 21.59 -7.11 -2.26
C ASP A 216 21.24 -6.37 -0.95
N TYR A 217 21.37 -5.05 -0.92
CA TYR A 217 20.98 -4.22 0.22
C TYR A 217 19.46 -4.27 0.48
N ILE A 218 18.66 -4.20 -0.57
CA ILE A 218 17.21 -4.39 -0.47
C ILE A 218 16.90 -5.82 -0.06
N GLY A 219 17.61 -6.82 -0.59
CA GLY A 219 17.51 -8.21 -0.14
C GLY A 219 17.80 -8.34 1.34
N LYS A 220 18.78 -7.62 1.89
CA LYS A 220 19.12 -7.60 3.33
C LYS A 220 18.16 -6.79 4.20
N ILE A 221 17.61 -5.69 3.68
CA ILE A 221 16.52 -4.95 4.34
C ILE A 221 15.18 -5.69 4.15
N ALA A 222 15.04 -6.38 3.05
CA ALA A 222 13.95 -7.24 2.64
C ALA A 222 14.14 -8.70 3.04
N GLU A 223 15.33 -9.10 3.48
CA GLU A 223 15.39 -10.20 4.43
C GLU A 223 14.41 -9.79 5.52
N PRO A 224 13.34 -10.57 5.71
CA PRO A 224 12.30 -10.16 6.60
C PRO A 224 13.01 -9.73 7.88
N SER A 225 12.91 -8.44 8.21
CA SER A 225 13.02 -8.08 9.60
C SER A 225 12.08 -9.07 10.23
N GLN A 226 12.55 -10.07 10.88
CA GLN A 226 11.86 -11.20 11.47
C GLN A 226 10.36 -10.97 11.81
N LEU A 227 9.61 -10.32 10.88
CA LEU A 227 8.22 -10.57 10.69
C LEU A 227 8.22 -12.01 10.27
N ALA A 228 8.00 -12.87 11.26
CA ALA A 228 8.05 -14.28 11.09
C ALA A 228 7.29 -14.59 9.78
N PHE A 229 7.74 -15.55 9.01
CA PHE A 229 7.13 -16.02 7.76
C PHE A 229 5.59 -16.20 7.90
N ASP A 230 5.10 -16.45 9.11
CA ASP A 230 3.72 -16.44 9.56
C ASP A 230 3.03 -15.06 9.39
N GLU A 231 3.71 -13.96 9.66
CA GLU A 231 3.15 -12.61 9.47
C GLU A 231 3.05 -12.23 7.99
N GLN A 232 3.98 -12.69 7.15
CA GLN A 232 3.88 -12.55 5.70
C GLN A 232 2.71 -13.37 5.16
N MET A 233 2.55 -14.61 5.62
CA MET A 233 1.42 -15.46 5.27
C MET A 233 0.10 -14.84 5.70
N ASP A 234 0.03 -14.27 6.90
CA ASP A 234 -1.12 -13.55 7.43
C ASP A 234 -1.53 -12.37 6.52
N ALA A 235 -0.56 -11.55 6.11
CA ALA A 235 -0.81 -10.43 5.20
C ALA A 235 -1.39 -10.88 3.84
N TRP A 236 -0.85 -11.95 3.25
CA TRP A 236 -1.34 -12.52 2.00
C TRP A 236 -2.73 -13.15 2.14
N ILE A 237 -2.97 -13.86 3.22
CA ILE A 237 -4.27 -14.44 3.53
C ILE A 237 -5.32 -13.32 3.61
N ARG A 238 -5.06 -12.23 4.34
CA ARG A 238 -5.94 -11.06 4.46
C ARG A 238 -6.24 -10.40 3.11
N LYS A 239 -5.24 -10.32 2.23
CA LYS A 239 -5.40 -9.74 0.89
C LYS A 239 -6.30 -10.60 0.00
N LEU A 240 -6.12 -11.92 0.02
CA LEU A 240 -6.77 -12.85 -0.91
C LEU A 240 -8.13 -13.37 -0.43
N LEU A 241 -8.39 -13.36 0.88
CA LEU A 241 -9.65 -13.82 1.46
C LEU A 241 -10.89 -13.13 0.87
N PRO A 242 -10.96 -11.78 0.80
CA PRO A 242 -12.14 -11.10 0.27
C PRO A 242 -12.36 -11.33 -1.22
N GLN A 243 -11.31 -11.78 -1.92
CA GLN A 243 -11.37 -12.09 -3.36
C GLN A 243 -11.81 -13.53 -3.65
N GLY A 244 -12.03 -14.36 -2.62
CA GLY A 244 -12.31 -15.78 -2.76
C GLY A 244 -11.14 -16.59 -3.34
N ARG A 245 -9.93 -16.02 -3.37
CA ARG A 245 -8.72 -16.58 -3.99
C ARG A 245 -7.67 -17.05 -3.00
N CYS A 246 -8.02 -17.20 -1.72
CA CYS A 246 -7.08 -17.58 -0.68
C CYS A 246 -6.74 -19.07 -0.74
N GLN A 247 -5.89 -19.42 -1.70
CA GLN A 247 -5.34 -20.74 -1.93
C GLN A 247 -3.82 -20.69 -1.90
N LEU A 248 -3.17 -21.80 -1.55
CA LEU A 248 -1.72 -21.86 -1.44
C LEU A 248 -1.03 -21.59 -2.78
N GLU A 249 -1.66 -22.01 -3.88
CA GLU A 249 -1.23 -21.77 -5.26
C GLU A 249 -1.17 -20.28 -5.59
N ALA A 250 -2.20 -19.53 -5.20
CA ALA A 250 -2.26 -18.10 -5.45
C ALA A 250 -1.15 -17.36 -4.66
N ILE A 251 -0.92 -17.75 -3.42
CA ILE A 251 0.16 -17.17 -2.60
C ILE A 251 1.54 -17.54 -3.15
N ALA A 252 1.74 -18.78 -3.58
CA ALA A 252 2.99 -19.22 -4.17
C ALA A 252 3.31 -18.45 -5.47
N GLN A 253 2.29 -18.19 -6.29
CA GLN A 253 2.41 -17.40 -7.50
C GLN A 253 2.78 -15.94 -7.21
N GLU A 254 2.15 -15.33 -6.22
CA GLU A 254 2.47 -13.95 -5.76
C GLU A 254 3.89 -13.84 -5.19
N HIS A 255 4.41 -14.93 -4.60
CA HIS A 255 5.79 -15.00 -4.10
C HIS A 255 6.82 -15.44 -5.14
N CYS A 256 6.42 -15.67 -6.39
CA CYS A 256 7.28 -16.20 -7.45
C CYS A 256 8.02 -17.48 -7.04
N VAL A 257 7.40 -18.34 -6.22
CA VAL A 257 7.93 -19.64 -5.78
C VAL A 257 6.99 -20.77 -6.18
N SER A 258 7.52 -22.00 -6.24
CA SER A 258 6.65 -23.16 -6.43
C SER A 258 5.81 -23.44 -5.16
N VAL A 259 4.62 -24.02 -5.34
CA VAL A 259 3.77 -24.46 -4.21
C VAL A 259 4.56 -25.38 -3.26
N ARG A 260 5.36 -26.31 -3.82
CA ARG A 260 6.24 -27.19 -3.06
C ARG A 260 7.25 -26.40 -2.19
N THR A 261 7.81 -25.33 -2.73
CA THR A 261 8.75 -24.47 -1.96
C THR A 261 8.04 -23.78 -0.82
N LEU A 262 6.82 -23.28 -1.05
CA LEU A 262 6.02 -22.62 -0.03
C LEU A 262 5.59 -23.61 1.06
N GLN A 263 5.14 -24.81 0.69
CA GLN A 263 4.81 -25.89 1.64
C GLN A 263 5.99 -26.27 2.51
N ARG A 264 7.18 -26.49 1.93
CA ARG A 264 8.39 -26.78 2.69
C ARG A 264 8.72 -25.69 3.72
N ARG A 265 8.60 -24.40 3.34
CA ARG A 265 8.82 -23.27 4.27
C ARG A 265 7.82 -23.25 5.42
N LEU A 266 6.55 -23.58 5.16
CA LEU A 266 5.53 -23.72 6.19
C LEU A 266 5.90 -24.86 7.16
N GLU A 267 6.26 -26.03 6.63
CA GLU A 267 6.69 -27.19 7.41
C GLU A 267 7.92 -26.90 8.28
N GLU A 268 8.96 -26.25 7.71
CA GLU A 268 10.17 -25.83 8.42
C GLU A 268 9.88 -24.91 9.61
N LYS A 269 8.78 -24.15 9.54
CA LYS A 269 8.30 -23.25 10.60
C LYS A 269 7.23 -23.86 11.50
N GLY A 270 6.82 -25.10 11.25
CA GLY A 270 5.75 -25.74 11.99
C GLY A 270 4.37 -25.11 11.78
N LEU A 271 4.17 -24.43 10.65
CA LEU A 271 2.94 -23.72 10.30
C LEU A 271 2.06 -24.58 9.39
N VAL A 272 0.74 -24.51 9.61
CA VAL A 272 -0.28 -25.14 8.79
C VAL A 272 -1.10 -24.06 8.12
N PHE A 273 -1.11 -24.04 6.79
CA PHE A 273 -1.77 -22.99 6.01
C PHE A 273 -3.25 -22.82 6.36
N GLU A 274 -3.98 -23.93 6.44
CA GLU A 274 -5.41 -23.93 6.77
C GLU A 274 -5.68 -23.30 8.15
N LYS A 275 -4.76 -23.52 9.10
CA LYS A 275 -4.86 -22.91 10.44
C LYS A 275 -4.63 -21.41 10.38
N LEU A 276 -3.63 -20.94 9.62
CA LEU A 276 -3.41 -19.51 9.41
C LEU A 276 -4.63 -18.83 8.78
N VAL A 277 -5.23 -19.45 7.78
CA VAL A 277 -6.46 -18.97 7.16
C VAL A 277 -7.63 -18.92 8.16
N ASP A 278 -7.75 -19.93 9.02
CA ASP A 278 -8.80 -20.01 10.03
C ASP A 278 -8.62 -18.93 11.12
N ASP A 279 -7.39 -18.67 11.55
CA ASP A 279 -7.06 -17.65 12.54
C ASP A 279 -7.37 -16.23 12.00
N VAL A 280 -7.01 -15.92 10.75
CA VAL A 280 -7.34 -14.65 10.09
C VAL A 280 -8.85 -14.48 9.92
N ARG A 281 -9.56 -15.54 9.49
CA ARG A 281 -11.02 -15.52 9.39
C ARG A 281 -11.68 -15.23 10.72
N ARG A 282 -11.21 -15.87 11.78
CA ARG A 282 -11.71 -15.69 13.14
C ARG A 282 -11.57 -14.24 13.60
N GLU A 283 -10.40 -13.64 13.42
CA GLU A 283 -10.15 -12.26 13.82
C GLU A 283 -11.04 -11.27 13.05
N HIS A 284 -11.08 -11.40 11.72
CA HIS A 284 -11.88 -10.52 10.86
C HIS A 284 -13.39 -10.70 11.05
N ALA A 285 -13.85 -11.92 11.40
CA ALA A 285 -15.24 -12.17 11.67
C ALA A 285 -15.77 -11.30 12.82
N ALA A 286 -15.01 -11.18 13.91
CA ALA A 286 -15.37 -10.32 15.03
C ALA A 286 -15.41 -8.84 14.64
N LEU A 287 -14.47 -8.39 13.79
CA LEU A 287 -14.40 -7.03 13.28
C LEU A 287 -15.61 -6.70 12.38
N TYR A 288 -15.88 -7.54 11.37
CA TYR A 288 -16.97 -7.32 10.41
C TYR A 288 -18.36 -7.46 11.06
N LEU A 289 -18.51 -8.31 12.07
CA LEU A 289 -19.77 -8.42 12.81
C LEU A 289 -20.06 -7.21 13.69
N GLY A 290 -19.03 -6.44 14.07
CA GLY A 290 -19.19 -5.16 14.77
C GLY A 290 -19.81 -4.08 13.88
N ASP A 291 -19.70 -4.20 12.57
CA ASP A 291 -20.38 -3.33 11.61
C ASP A 291 -21.82 -3.81 11.37
N ARG A 292 -22.79 -3.05 11.90
CA ARG A 292 -24.23 -3.37 11.80
C ARG A 292 -24.80 -3.19 10.39
N VAL A 293 -24.11 -2.48 9.50
CA VAL A 293 -24.54 -2.25 8.11
C VAL A 293 -24.30 -3.50 7.26
N LEU A 294 -23.27 -4.29 7.56
CA LEU A 294 -22.95 -5.50 6.81
C LEU A 294 -23.97 -6.62 7.07
N ARG A 295 -24.55 -7.16 5.99
CA ARG A 295 -25.41 -8.37 6.07
C ARG A 295 -24.54 -9.60 6.36
N MET A 296 -25.12 -10.64 6.97
CA MET A 296 -24.40 -11.88 7.29
C MET A 296 -23.78 -12.55 6.05
N SER A 297 -24.48 -12.50 4.92
CA SER A 297 -23.96 -13.00 3.63
C SER A 297 -22.75 -12.20 3.12
N GLN A 298 -22.74 -10.89 3.34
CA GLN A 298 -21.61 -10.03 3.00
C GLN A 298 -20.40 -10.30 3.89
N VAL A 299 -20.62 -10.49 5.19
CA VAL A 299 -19.56 -10.91 6.12
C VAL A 299 -18.97 -12.25 5.72
N ALA A 300 -19.81 -13.24 5.35
CA ALA A 300 -19.37 -14.54 4.86
C ALA A 300 -18.50 -14.39 3.58
N ALA A 301 -18.94 -13.59 2.62
CA ALA A 301 -18.21 -13.33 1.38
C ALA A 301 -16.86 -12.65 1.64
N LEU A 302 -16.80 -11.63 2.51
CA LEU A 302 -15.56 -10.94 2.90
C LEU A 302 -14.55 -11.87 3.60
N LEU A 303 -15.03 -12.93 4.23
CA LEU A 303 -14.22 -13.99 4.85
C LEU A 303 -13.90 -15.14 3.88
N GLY A 304 -14.23 -14.98 2.59
CA GLY A 304 -13.96 -15.97 1.56
C GLY A 304 -14.79 -17.25 1.67
N TYR A 305 -15.98 -17.19 2.27
CA TYR A 305 -16.95 -18.30 2.25
C TYR A 305 -17.92 -18.14 1.09
N VAL A 306 -18.14 -19.21 0.35
CA VAL A 306 -19.15 -19.26 -0.70
C VAL A 306 -20.54 -19.26 -0.10
N GLU A 307 -20.74 -20.02 0.99
CA GLU A 307 -22.02 -20.18 1.66
C GLU A 307 -22.01 -19.56 3.06
N GLN A 308 -23.07 -18.80 3.39
CA GLN A 308 -23.24 -18.21 4.72
C GLN A 308 -23.35 -19.28 5.84
N SER A 309 -23.90 -20.44 5.53
CA SER A 309 -23.98 -21.60 6.43
C SER A 309 -22.59 -22.04 6.89
N SER A 310 -21.65 -22.18 5.97
CA SER A 310 -20.26 -22.56 6.26
C SER A 310 -19.57 -21.56 7.20
N PHE A 311 -19.78 -20.25 6.98
CA PHE A 311 -19.33 -19.22 7.89
C PHE A 311 -19.97 -19.37 9.28
N SER A 312 -21.30 -19.61 9.36
CA SER A 312 -22.01 -19.73 10.64
C SER A 312 -21.50 -20.93 11.45
N HIS A 313 -21.21 -22.05 10.81
CA HIS A 313 -20.60 -23.21 11.45
C HIS A 313 -19.19 -22.93 11.97
N ALA A 314 -18.34 -22.30 11.14
CA ALA A 314 -16.99 -21.91 11.56
C ALA A 314 -17.02 -20.92 12.74
N PHE A 315 -17.88 -19.92 12.67
CA PHE A 315 -18.01 -18.92 13.73
C PHE A 315 -18.47 -19.55 15.07
N LYS A 316 -19.44 -20.48 15.02
CA LYS A 316 -19.88 -21.21 16.21
C LYS A 316 -18.76 -22.07 16.80
N ARG A 317 -17.89 -22.67 15.96
CA ARG A 317 -16.69 -23.41 16.40
C ARG A 317 -15.70 -22.48 17.11
N TRP A 318 -15.50 -21.25 16.62
CA TRP A 318 -14.54 -20.30 17.19
C TRP A 318 -15.00 -19.62 18.48
N TYR A 319 -16.28 -19.24 18.53
CA TYR A 319 -16.83 -18.36 19.58
C TYR A 319 -17.93 -19.02 20.43
N GLY A 320 -18.28 -20.27 20.18
CA GLY A 320 -19.31 -21.00 20.93
C GLY A 320 -20.75 -20.56 20.67
N THR A 321 -20.97 -19.48 19.90
CA THR A 321 -22.28 -18.90 19.62
C THR A 321 -22.45 -18.59 18.13
N THR A 322 -23.70 -18.36 17.68
CA THR A 322 -23.95 -18.00 16.28
C THR A 322 -23.56 -16.55 15.99
N PRO A 323 -23.17 -16.20 14.73
CA PRO A 323 -22.88 -14.81 14.34
C PRO A 323 -24.01 -13.83 14.67
N SER A 324 -25.27 -14.24 14.45
CA SER A 324 -26.42 -13.40 14.73
C SER A 324 -26.67 -13.18 16.23
N ALA A 325 -26.48 -14.19 17.06
CA ALA A 325 -26.56 -14.07 18.51
C ALA A 325 -25.45 -13.19 19.06
N TRP A 326 -24.22 -13.38 18.56
CA TRP A 326 -23.05 -12.58 18.94
C TRP A 326 -23.23 -11.08 18.59
N ARG A 327 -23.77 -10.78 17.40
CA ARG A 327 -24.08 -9.39 16.97
C ARG A 327 -25.16 -8.73 17.83
N LYS A 328 -26.15 -9.49 18.30
CA LYS A 328 -27.23 -8.95 19.15
C LYS A 328 -26.77 -8.67 20.58
N ALA A 329 -25.74 -9.35 21.05
CA ALA A 329 -25.19 -9.20 22.41
C ALA A 329 -24.24 -8.03 22.57
N ARG A 330 -23.91 -7.35 21.47
CA ARG A 330 -23.05 -6.16 21.40
C ARG A 330 -23.76 -4.99 20.75
#